data_6067ee62b3d04683c2951dd20c46b56c
#
_entry.id   6067ee62b3d04683c2951dd20c46b56c
#
_cell.length_a   1.000
_cell.length_b   1.000
_cell.length_c   1.000
_cell.angle_alpha   90.00
_cell.angle_beta   90.00
_cell.angle_gamma   90.00
#
_symmetry.space_group_name_H-M   'P 1'
#
loop_
_entity.id
_entity.type
_entity.pdbx_description
1 polymer ?
#
loop_
_entity_poly.entity_id
_entity_poly.type
_entity_poly.pdbx_seq_one_letter_code
_entity_poly.pdbx_strand_id
1 'polypeptide(L)'
;AQKMGSATNISSADIISVPTVSRSISDVTRLSPYGGNGMSFAGADGRTANFTVDGANFNNNFGLSDNLPGGGNPISIDAIEEMQVVISPYDVRQTNFIGGGVNAITKSGTNTFKGSAYVYHRNENMRGNFVAGQEVAGARDKDRNTTYGFTLGGPIVKDKLFFFVNAEYSTIPTVVNRWRGSVDGEANADAYISRTKLEDLQKVSEFVKEKYGYDTGSWTDYPATESNMKFLARIDWNINDNHKLALRYNYTLNQ
;
A
#
# COMPACT_ATOMS: atom_id res chain seq x y z
N ALA A 1 -22.25 -9.58 -23.41
CA ALA A 1 -21.57 -10.89 -23.31
C ALA A 1 -21.72 -11.37 -21.88
N GLN A 2 -22.28 -12.59 -21.70
CA GLN A 2 -22.42 -13.21 -20.39
C GLN A 2 -21.00 -13.51 -19.87
N LYS A 3 -20.63 -12.89 -18.73
CA LYS A 3 -19.34 -13.20 -18.08
C LYS A 3 -19.42 -14.63 -17.55
N MET A 4 -18.71 -15.54 -18.17
CA MET A 4 -18.56 -16.91 -17.67
C MET A 4 -17.33 -16.98 -16.76
N GLY A 5 -17.48 -17.58 -15.59
CA GLY A 5 -16.44 -17.73 -14.58
C GLY A 5 -16.86 -17.19 -13.22
N SER A 6 -16.18 -17.62 -12.16
CA SER A 6 -16.40 -17.09 -10.81
C SER A 6 -15.70 -15.75 -10.68
N ALA A 7 -16.46 -14.68 -10.59
CA ALA A 7 -15.97 -13.32 -10.39
C ALA A 7 -16.71 -12.65 -9.23
N THR A 8 -15.99 -11.98 -8.35
CA THR A 8 -16.52 -11.12 -7.30
C THR A 8 -16.24 -9.67 -7.66
N ASN A 9 -17.28 -8.87 -7.79
CA ASN A 9 -17.15 -7.43 -8.01
C ASN A 9 -17.34 -6.71 -6.67
N ILE A 10 -16.41 -5.84 -6.32
CA ILE A 10 -16.38 -5.06 -5.08
C ILE A 10 -16.47 -3.59 -5.51
N SER A 11 -17.57 -2.93 -5.18
CA SER A 11 -17.80 -1.53 -5.55
C SER A 11 -16.99 -0.56 -4.68
N SER A 12 -16.85 0.69 -5.12
CA SER A 12 -16.24 1.75 -4.32
C SER A 12 -16.99 1.98 -2.99
N ALA A 13 -18.30 1.77 -2.96
CA ALA A 13 -19.09 1.86 -1.73
C ALA A 13 -18.72 0.75 -0.74
N ASP A 14 -18.52 -0.48 -1.22
CA ASP A 14 -18.08 -1.60 -0.40
C ASP A 14 -16.66 -1.35 0.13
N ILE A 15 -15.76 -0.88 -0.73
CA ILE A 15 -14.37 -0.56 -0.38
C ILE A 15 -14.31 0.48 0.76
N ILE A 16 -15.13 1.53 0.69
CA ILE A 16 -15.18 2.59 1.71
C ILE A 16 -15.80 2.08 3.01
N SER A 17 -16.77 1.15 2.94
CA SER A 17 -17.47 0.62 4.11
C SER A 17 -16.63 -0.33 4.96
N VAL A 18 -15.57 -0.93 4.38
CA VAL A 18 -14.72 -1.89 5.09
C VAL A 18 -13.74 -1.14 5.99
N PRO A 19 -13.80 -1.38 7.31
CA PRO A 19 -12.82 -0.81 8.23
C PRO A 19 -11.46 -1.48 8.03
N THR A 20 -10.58 -0.87 7.28
CA THR A 20 -9.22 -1.35 7.07
C THR A 20 -8.23 -0.55 7.92
N VAL A 21 -7.32 -1.24 8.58
CA VAL A 21 -6.24 -0.59 9.37
C VAL A 21 -5.09 -0.17 8.46
N SER A 22 -4.78 -0.99 7.47
CA SER A 22 -3.64 -0.79 6.56
C SER A 22 -4.01 -0.04 5.29
N ARG A 23 -5.30 0.07 4.96
CA ARG A 23 -5.80 0.60 3.68
C ARG A 23 -5.11 -0.08 2.49
N SER A 24 -4.96 -1.39 2.60
CA SER A 24 -4.27 -2.21 1.61
C SER A 24 -5.27 -2.80 0.62
N ILE A 25 -4.83 -2.98 -0.62
CA ILE A 25 -5.60 -3.70 -1.64
C ILE A 25 -5.91 -5.12 -1.16
N SER A 26 -5.00 -5.75 -0.43
CA SER A 26 -5.22 -7.08 0.14
C SER A 26 -6.33 -7.14 1.18
N ASP A 27 -6.60 -6.04 1.90
CA ASP A 27 -7.74 -5.97 2.82
C ASP A 27 -9.07 -5.99 2.06
N VAL A 28 -9.10 -5.35 0.90
CA VAL A 28 -10.30 -5.31 0.03
C VAL A 28 -10.53 -6.66 -0.66
N THR A 29 -9.47 -7.33 -1.10
CA THR A 29 -9.60 -8.64 -1.77
C THR A 29 -10.16 -9.73 -0.86
N ARG A 30 -10.04 -9.58 0.47
CA ARG A 30 -10.66 -10.48 1.46
C ARG A 30 -12.19 -10.48 1.45
N LEU A 31 -12.83 -9.48 0.84
CA LEU A 31 -14.26 -9.49 0.62
C LEU A 31 -14.70 -10.55 -0.40
N SER A 32 -13.77 -11.04 -1.22
CA SER A 32 -14.04 -12.19 -2.06
C SER A 32 -14.16 -13.46 -1.20
N PRO A 33 -15.16 -14.32 -1.44
CA PRO A 33 -15.30 -15.61 -0.73
C PRO A 33 -14.08 -16.53 -0.87
N TYR A 34 -13.25 -16.29 -1.87
CA TYR A 34 -12.04 -17.06 -2.16
C TYR A 34 -10.76 -16.35 -1.70
N GLY A 35 -10.88 -15.16 -1.12
CA GLY A 35 -9.74 -14.36 -0.64
C GLY A 35 -9.11 -14.97 0.62
N GLY A 36 -7.78 -15.11 0.60
CA GLY A 36 -6.96 -15.50 1.74
C GLY A 36 -6.13 -14.35 2.29
N ASN A 37 -4.98 -14.67 2.87
CA ASN A 37 -4.02 -13.65 3.30
C ASN A 37 -3.27 -13.06 2.10
N GLY A 38 -3.09 -11.72 2.10
CA GLY A 38 -2.40 -11.03 1.02
C GLY A 38 -3.15 -11.17 -0.31
N MET A 39 -2.43 -11.57 -1.34
CA MET A 39 -2.97 -11.81 -2.69
C MET A 39 -3.25 -13.31 -2.96
N SER A 40 -3.39 -14.12 -1.91
CA SER A 40 -3.73 -15.54 -2.02
C SER A 40 -5.22 -15.72 -2.35
N PHE A 41 -5.53 -16.58 -3.33
CA PHE A 41 -6.89 -16.89 -3.72
C PHE A 41 -7.06 -18.40 -3.88
N ALA A 42 -8.18 -18.93 -3.38
CA ALA A 42 -8.53 -20.36 -3.48
C ALA A 42 -7.42 -21.30 -3.01
N GLY A 43 -6.61 -20.90 -2.03
CA GLY A 43 -5.48 -21.69 -1.51
C GLY A 43 -4.21 -21.63 -2.35
N ALA A 44 -4.19 -20.87 -3.45
CA ALA A 44 -2.97 -20.66 -4.23
C ALA A 44 -2.03 -19.66 -3.55
N ASP A 45 -0.73 -19.75 -3.87
CA ASP A 45 0.29 -18.82 -3.38
C ASP A 45 0.04 -17.41 -3.94
N GLY A 46 0.09 -16.39 -3.09
CA GLY A 46 -0.13 -14.99 -3.47
C GLY A 46 0.81 -14.47 -4.56
N ARG A 47 2.02 -15.03 -4.66
CA ARG A 47 2.99 -14.74 -5.73
C ARG A 47 2.51 -15.12 -7.12
N THR A 48 1.53 -16.02 -7.21
CA THR A 48 0.96 -16.50 -8.47
C THR A 48 -0.29 -15.74 -8.90
N ALA A 49 -0.77 -14.82 -8.08
CA ALA A 49 -1.89 -13.94 -8.42
C ALA A 49 -1.46 -12.85 -9.39
N ASN A 50 -2.38 -12.43 -10.25
CA ASN A 50 -2.17 -11.28 -11.14
C ASN A 50 -2.94 -10.06 -10.62
N PHE A 51 -2.25 -8.94 -10.49
CA PHE A 51 -2.87 -7.65 -10.20
C PHE A 51 -2.76 -6.72 -11.40
N THR A 52 -3.90 -6.25 -11.87
CA THR A 52 -4.00 -5.31 -12.98
C THR A 52 -4.75 -4.06 -12.56
N VAL A 53 -4.38 -2.93 -13.15
CA VAL A 53 -5.12 -1.67 -13.03
C VAL A 53 -5.59 -1.28 -14.42
N ASP A 54 -6.90 -1.25 -14.62
CA ASP A 54 -7.54 -1.03 -15.94
C ASP A 54 -6.97 -1.95 -17.05
N GLY A 55 -6.56 -3.16 -16.68
CA GLY A 55 -5.97 -4.15 -17.57
C GLY A 55 -4.45 -4.06 -17.76
N ALA A 56 -3.77 -3.03 -17.25
CA ALA A 56 -2.31 -2.96 -17.22
C ALA A 56 -1.76 -3.75 -16.03
N ASN A 57 -0.68 -4.51 -16.25
CA ASN A 57 -0.08 -5.37 -15.24
C ASN A 57 0.76 -4.55 -14.24
N PHE A 58 0.53 -4.78 -12.95
CA PHE A 58 1.23 -4.17 -11.82
C PHE A 58 1.83 -5.21 -10.86
N ASN A 59 2.15 -6.39 -11.34
CA ASN A 59 2.75 -7.42 -10.52
C ASN A 59 4.20 -7.15 -10.17
N ASN A 60 4.65 -7.76 -9.08
CA ASN A 60 6.07 -7.95 -8.81
C ASN A 60 6.59 -9.11 -9.70
N ASN A 61 7.22 -8.77 -10.81
CA ASN A 61 7.70 -9.76 -11.79
C ASN A 61 8.94 -10.55 -11.32
N PHE A 62 9.53 -10.21 -10.18
CA PHE A 62 10.68 -10.95 -9.64
C PHE A 62 10.29 -12.26 -8.94
N GLY A 63 9.00 -12.48 -8.65
CA GLY A 63 8.47 -13.73 -8.10
C GLY A 63 8.98 -14.11 -6.70
N LEU A 64 9.66 -13.20 -6.01
CA LEU A 64 10.24 -13.43 -4.67
C LEU A 64 9.32 -13.00 -3.53
N SER A 65 8.31 -12.19 -3.82
CA SER A 65 7.38 -11.65 -2.84
C SER A 65 5.98 -11.56 -3.43
N ASP A 66 4.97 -11.79 -2.60
CA ASP A 66 3.56 -11.54 -2.89
C ASP A 66 3.17 -10.06 -2.71
N ASN A 67 4.11 -9.22 -2.28
CA ASN A 67 3.88 -7.79 -2.15
C ASN A 67 3.82 -7.14 -3.53
N LEU A 68 2.75 -6.39 -3.74
CA LEU A 68 2.62 -5.52 -4.91
C LEU A 68 3.62 -4.35 -4.82
N PRO A 69 4.03 -3.76 -5.96
CA PRO A 69 4.82 -2.54 -5.97
C PRO A 69 4.20 -1.43 -5.12
N GLY A 70 5.00 -0.44 -4.72
CA GLY A 70 4.52 0.68 -3.94
C GLY A 70 4.13 0.32 -2.50
N GLY A 71 4.92 -0.55 -1.84
CA GLY A 71 4.64 -0.96 -0.46
C GLY A 71 3.36 -1.79 -0.32
N GLY A 72 3.01 -2.58 -1.35
CA GLY A 72 1.80 -3.40 -1.39
C GLY A 72 0.56 -2.71 -1.97
N ASN A 73 0.66 -1.43 -2.29
CA ASN A 73 -0.44 -0.63 -2.86
C ASN A 73 0.04 0.19 -4.04
N PRO A 74 0.06 -0.34 -5.27
CA PRO A 74 0.54 0.38 -6.44
C PRO A 74 -0.37 1.54 -6.87
N ILE A 75 -1.59 1.59 -6.37
CA ILE A 75 -2.58 2.64 -6.61
C ILE A 75 -3.28 2.99 -5.31
N SER A 76 -3.72 4.25 -5.15
CA SER A 76 -4.56 4.64 -4.02
C SER A 76 -5.92 3.96 -4.08
N ILE A 77 -6.41 3.47 -2.94
CA ILE A 77 -7.75 2.89 -2.83
C ILE A 77 -8.83 3.91 -3.21
N ASP A 78 -8.63 5.20 -2.90
CA ASP A 78 -9.57 6.27 -3.22
C ASP A 78 -9.69 6.53 -4.73
N ALA A 79 -8.73 6.06 -5.52
CA ALA A 79 -8.78 6.14 -6.98
C ALA A 79 -9.55 4.97 -7.63
N ILE A 80 -9.94 3.96 -6.86
CA ILE A 80 -10.62 2.76 -7.36
C ILE A 80 -12.14 2.97 -7.38
N GLU A 81 -12.75 2.70 -8.51
CA GLU A 81 -14.22 2.67 -8.68
C GLU A 81 -14.78 1.29 -8.39
N GLU A 82 -14.12 0.26 -8.90
CA GLU A 82 -14.53 -1.13 -8.74
C GLU A 82 -13.29 -2.03 -8.71
N MET A 83 -13.32 -3.06 -7.89
CA MET A 83 -12.32 -4.11 -7.88
C MET A 83 -12.98 -5.43 -8.26
N GLN A 84 -12.44 -6.07 -9.27
CA GLN A 84 -12.91 -7.37 -9.74
C GLN A 84 -11.91 -8.45 -9.37
N VAL A 85 -12.35 -9.43 -8.59
CA VAL A 85 -11.58 -10.64 -8.26
C VAL A 85 -12.11 -11.79 -9.09
N VAL A 86 -11.25 -12.42 -9.87
CA VAL A 86 -11.59 -13.50 -10.80
C VAL A 86 -10.81 -14.75 -10.45
N ILE A 87 -11.54 -15.85 -10.29
CA ILE A 87 -11.00 -17.19 -10.08
C ILE A 87 -11.37 -18.02 -11.29
N SER A 88 -10.50 -18.59 -12.02
CA SER A 88 -10.81 -19.41 -13.21
C SER A 88 -11.52 -18.64 -14.33
N PRO A 89 -10.88 -17.64 -14.96
CA PRO A 89 -11.47 -16.95 -16.10
C PRO A 89 -11.52 -17.83 -17.34
N TYR A 90 -12.60 -17.68 -18.11
CA TYR A 90 -12.71 -18.25 -19.46
C TYR A 90 -12.31 -17.24 -20.56
N ASP A 91 -11.96 -16.02 -20.17
CA ASP A 91 -11.54 -14.98 -21.11
C ASP A 91 -10.03 -15.03 -21.34
N VAL A 92 -9.62 -15.29 -22.56
CA VAL A 92 -8.21 -15.40 -22.99
C VAL A 92 -7.39 -14.12 -22.76
N ARG A 93 -8.06 -12.99 -22.55
CA ARG A 93 -7.40 -11.72 -22.22
C ARG A 93 -6.93 -11.67 -20.75
N GLN A 94 -7.50 -12.50 -19.90
CA GLN A 94 -7.12 -12.63 -18.50
C GLN A 94 -6.06 -13.72 -18.39
N THR A 95 -4.82 -13.32 -18.30
CA THR A 95 -3.65 -14.19 -18.32
C THR A 95 -2.73 -13.94 -17.13
N ASN A 96 -1.65 -14.69 -17.04
CA ASN A 96 -0.53 -14.46 -16.13
C ASN A 96 -0.85 -14.71 -14.65
N PHE A 97 -1.73 -15.68 -14.34
CA PHE A 97 -1.98 -16.10 -12.97
C PHE A 97 -2.35 -17.58 -12.85
N ILE A 98 -2.11 -18.11 -11.65
CA ILE A 98 -2.57 -19.42 -11.20
C ILE A 98 -3.34 -19.17 -9.89
N GLY A 99 -4.63 -19.50 -9.85
CA GLY A 99 -5.46 -19.29 -8.66
C GLY A 99 -6.38 -18.08 -8.77
N GLY A 100 -5.87 -16.85 -8.84
CA GLY A 100 -6.73 -15.68 -8.92
C GLY A 100 -6.11 -14.46 -9.59
N GLY A 101 -6.95 -13.67 -10.24
CA GLY A 101 -6.61 -12.37 -10.80
C GLY A 101 -7.46 -11.27 -10.16
N VAL A 102 -6.83 -10.13 -9.89
CA VAL A 102 -7.48 -8.93 -9.39
C VAL A 102 -7.32 -7.82 -10.43
N ASN A 103 -8.42 -7.22 -10.84
CA ASN A 103 -8.40 -6.05 -11.70
C ASN A 103 -9.06 -4.88 -10.98
N ALA A 104 -8.29 -3.83 -10.70
CA ALA A 104 -8.79 -2.58 -10.18
C ALA A 104 -9.19 -1.67 -11.36
N ILE A 105 -10.41 -1.19 -11.34
CA ILE A 105 -10.93 -0.23 -12.32
C ILE A 105 -10.86 1.14 -11.68
N THR A 106 -10.17 2.08 -12.34
CA THR A 106 -9.99 3.44 -11.81
C THR A 106 -11.23 4.30 -12.03
N LYS A 107 -11.45 5.24 -11.09
CA LYS A 107 -12.47 6.28 -11.25
C LYS A 107 -12.24 7.09 -12.51
N SER A 108 -13.32 7.57 -13.10
CA SER A 108 -13.31 8.47 -14.25
C SER A 108 -13.98 9.80 -13.91
N GLY A 109 -13.73 10.83 -14.70
CA GLY A 109 -14.46 12.08 -14.62
C GLY A 109 -15.91 11.89 -15.07
N THR A 110 -16.77 12.75 -14.58
CA THR A 110 -18.19 12.82 -14.93
C THR A 110 -18.57 14.24 -15.34
N ASN A 111 -19.83 14.47 -15.74
CA ASN A 111 -20.30 15.83 -16.07
C ASN A 111 -20.38 16.78 -14.86
N THR A 112 -20.16 16.26 -13.67
CA THR A 112 -20.10 17.07 -12.44
C THR A 112 -18.70 16.96 -11.83
N PHE A 113 -18.17 18.09 -11.36
CA PHE A 113 -16.92 18.06 -10.59
C PHE A 113 -17.14 17.35 -9.27
N LYS A 114 -16.27 16.39 -9.00
CA LYS A 114 -16.20 15.67 -7.73
C LYS A 114 -14.75 15.66 -7.27
N GLY A 115 -14.55 15.92 -6.00
CA GLY A 115 -13.22 15.89 -5.40
C GLY A 115 -13.28 15.53 -3.94
N SER A 116 -12.19 15.02 -3.43
CA SER A 116 -11.99 14.73 -2.02
C SER A 116 -10.56 15.07 -1.62
N ALA A 117 -10.35 15.48 -0.38
CA ALA A 117 -9.06 15.56 0.24
C ALA A 117 -9.13 14.82 1.57
N TYR A 118 -8.09 14.06 1.89
CA TYR A 118 -8.07 13.23 3.08
C TYR A 118 -6.69 13.18 3.72
N VAL A 119 -6.70 13.01 5.04
CA VAL A 119 -5.51 12.75 5.85
C VAL A 119 -5.82 11.59 6.77
N TYR A 120 -4.97 10.57 6.73
CA TYR A 120 -5.01 9.45 7.67
C TYR A 120 -3.76 9.48 8.51
N HIS A 121 -3.93 9.36 9.82
CA HIS A 121 -2.81 9.30 10.76
C HIS A 121 -3.02 8.16 11.72
N ARG A 122 -1.97 7.36 11.91
CA ARG A 122 -1.91 6.28 12.89
C ARG A 122 -0.57 6.36 13.61
N ASN A 123 -0.60 6.12 14.92
CA ASN A 123 0.61 5.98 15.71
C ASN A 123 0.46 4.87 16.76
N GLU A 124 1.56 4.53 17.41
CA GLU A 124 1.65 3.51 18.43
C GLU A 124 0.72 3.74 19.64
N ASN A 125 0.40 5.00 19.96
CA ASN A 125 -0.46 5.37 21.07
C ASN A 125 -1.96 5.18 20.78
N MET A 126 -2.33 5.06 19.51
CA MET A 126 -3.71 4.80 19.08
C MET A 126 -4.10 3.32 19.19
N ARG A 127 -3.15 2.44 19.53
CA ARG A 127 -3.42 1.02 19.72
C ARG A 127 -3.90 0.75 21.14
N GLY A 128 -4.88 -0.14 21.31
CA GLY A 128 -5.30 -0.64 22.62
C GLY A 128 -4.17 -1.42 23.30
N ASN A 129 -4.14 -1.39 24.64
CA ASN A 129 -3.15 -2.12 25.44
C ASN A 129 -3.60 -3.54 25.77
N PHE A 130 -4.84 -3.90 25.47
CA PHE A 130 -5.42 -5.18 25.82
C PHE A 130 -5.90 -5.92 24.57
N VAL A 131 -5.64 -7.22 24.53
CA VAL A 131 -6.18 -8.16 23.55
C VAL A 131 -6.86 -9.29 24.31
N ALA A 132 -8.14 -9.50 24.08
CA ALA A 132 -8.94 -10.52 24.76
C ALA A 132 -8.84 -10.45 26.31
N GLY A 133 -8.76 -9.24 26.86
CA GLY A 133 -8.67 -9.01 28.31
C GLY A 133 -7.26 -9.18 28.90
N GLN A 134 -6.27 -9.54 28.10
CA GLN A 134 -4.86 -9.63 28.52
C GLN A 134 -4.08 -8.40 28.07
N GLU A 135 -3.26 -7.87 28.96
CA GLU A 135 -2.37 -6.75 28.61
C GLU A 135 -1.25 -7.22 27.69
N VAL A 136 -1.06 -6.49 26.58
CA VAL A 136 0.06 -6.73 25.69
C VAL A 136 1.32 -6.16 26.34
N ALA A 137 2.11 -7.05 26.94
CA ALA A 137 3.37 -6.70 27.59
C ALA A 137 4.43 -6.32 26.54
N GLY A 138 5.25 -5.34 26.87
CA GLY A 138 6.46 -4.96 26.14
C GLY A 138 6.45 -3.54 25.59
N ALA A 139 7.67 -3.05 25.28
CA ALA A 139 7.85 -1.76 24.63
C ALA A 139 7.26 -1.79 23.20
N ARG A 140 6.45 -0.80 22.89
CA ARG A 140 5.89 -0.66 21.54
C ARG A 140 6.90 0.00 20.62
N ASP A 141 7.12 -0.63 19.49
CA ASP A 141 7.86 0.01 18.40
C ASP A 141 7.08 1.24 17.92
N LYS A 142 7.81 2.27 17.53
CA LYS A 142 7.22 3.43 16.87
C LYS A 142 6.56 2.98 15.57
N ASP A 143 5.25 3.16 15.48
CA ASP A 143 4.43 2.81 14.31
C ASP A 143 3.62 4.04 13.92
N ARG A 144 4.28 4.98 13.27
CA ARG A 144 3.66 6.23 12.83
C ARG A 144 3.47 6.19 11.34
N ASN A 145 2.23 6.10 10.89
CA ASN A 145 1.87 6.18 9.47
C ASN A 145 1.03 7.43 9.24
N THR A 146 1.43 8.26 8.29
CA THR A 146 0.65 9.42 7.88
C THR A 146 0.49 9.40 6.37
N THR A 147 -0.75 9.46 5.92
CA THR A 147 -1.12 9.47 4.50
C THR A 147 -1.89 10.73 4.19
N TYR A 148 -1.47 11.46 3.18
CA TYR A 148 -2.16 12.62 2.61
C TYR A 148 -2.58 12.27 1.20
N GLY A 149 -3.80 12.63 0.82
CA GLY A 149 -4.24 12.38 -0.53
C GLY A 149 -5.36 13.31 -0.97
N PHE A 150 -5.54 13.38 -2.27
CA PHE A 150 -6.68 14.05 -2.87
C PHE A 150 -7.13 13.36 -4.16
N THR A 151 -8.38 13.54 -4.50
CA THR A 151 -8.95 13.16 -5.79
C THR A 151 -9.68 14.35 -6.38
N LEU A 152 -9.64 14.48 -7.69
CA LEU A 152 -10.40 15.48 -8.43
C LEU A 152 -10.79 14.92 -9.80
N GLY A 153 -12.05 14.98 -10.14
CA GLY A 153 -12.55 14.57 -11.44
C GLY A 153 -13.68 15.47 -11.91
N GLY A 154 -13.83 15.57 -13.21
CA GLY A 154 -14.87 16.39 -13.81
C GLY A 154 -14.77 16.50 -15.33
N PRO A 155 -15.64 17.31 -15.95
CA PRO A 155 -15.63 17.54 -17.38
C PRO A 155 -14.63 18.64 -17.75
N ILE A 156 -13.78 18.40 -18.76
CA ILE A 156 -13.07 19.44 -19.49
C ILE A 156 -14.05 20.02 -20.53
N VAL A 157 -14.77 19.11 -21.23
CA VAL A 157 -15.88 19.44 -22.12
C VAL A 157 -17.04 18.53 -21.74
N LYS A 158 -18.18 19.09 -21.38
CA LYS A 158 -19.37 18.33 -21.00
C LYS A 158 -19.73 17.32 -22.09
N ASP A 159 -20.10 16.11 -21.65
CA ASP A 159 -20.49 14.95 -22.46
C ASP A 159 -19.41 14.38 -23.37
N LYS A 160 -18.25 15.05 -23.49
CA LYS A 160 -17.21 14.68 -24.45
C LYS A 160 -15.85 14.35 -23.83
N LEU A 161 -15.35 15.22 -22.96
CA LEU A 161 -13.98 15.10 -22.47
C LEU A 161 -13.95 15.24 -20.95
N PHE A 162 -13.47 14.19 -20.30
CA PHE A 162 -13.43 14.09 -18.85
C PHE A 162 -12.00 13.86 -18.37
N PHE A 163 -11.72 14.30 -17.15
CA PHE A 163 -10.47 14.01 -16.49
C PHE A 163 -10.74 13.45 -15.07
N PHE A 164 -9.79 12.69 -14.58
CA PHE A 164 -9.68 12.30 -13.19
C PHE A 164 -8.21 12.29 -12.77
N VAL A 165 -7.91 12.86 -11.62
CA VAL A 165 -6.58 12.84 -11.01
C VAL A 165 -6.67 12.41 -9.55
N ASN A 166 -5.66 11.67 -9.11
CA ASN A 166 -5.45 11.31 -7.73
C ASN A 166 -3.96 11.47 -7.41
N ALA A 167 -3.64 12.00 -6.26
CA ALA A 167 -2.31 11.93 -5.70
C ALA A 167 -2.38 11.52 -4.23
N GLU A 168 -1.48 10.65 -3.81
CA GLU A 168 -1.36 10.17 -2.45
C GLU A 168 0.12 10.10 -2.06
N TYR A 169 0.44 10.60 -0.88
CA TYR A 169 1.75 10.52 -0.27
C TYR A 169 1.61 9.93 1.12
N SER A 170 2.40 8.91 1.41
CA SER A 170 2.41 8.25 2.73
C SER A 170 3.84 8.11 3.26
N THR A 171 3.99 8.27 4.56
CA THR A 171 5.22 8.01 5.30
C THR A 171 4.98 6.91 6.30
N ILE A 172 5.81 5.87 6.25
CA ILE A 172 5.75 4.71 7.12
C ILE A 172 7.11 4.56 7.77
N PRO A 173 7.30 4.95 9.04
CA PRO A 173 8.54 4.66 9.73
C PRO A 173 8.60 3.15 10.01
N THR A 174 9.68 2.55 9.55
CA THR A 174 9.97 1.13 9.76
C THR A 174 11.15 1.01 10.70
N VAL A 175 11.03 0.22 11.75
CA VAL A 175 12.16 -0.08 12.64
C VAL A 175 12.98 -1.20 11.99
N VAL A 176 14.12 -0.83 11.40
CA VAL A 176 15.02 -1.77 10.74
C VAL A 176 15.81 -2.60 11.75
N ASN A 177 16.21 -1.99 12.86
CA ASN A 177 16.97 -2.68 13.91
C ASN A 177 16.40 -2.31 15.29
N ARG A 178 15.96 -3.32 16.02
CA ARG A 178 15.40 -3.16 17.36
C ARG A 178 16.45 -3.19 18.47
N TRP A 179 17.65 -3.66 18.19
CA TRP A 179 18.70 -3.79 19.19
C TRP A 179 19.23 -2.42 19.61
N ARG A 180 19.37 -2.24 20.91
CA ARG A 180 19.88 -1.01 21.56
C ARG A 180 21.06 -1.34 22.43
N GLY A 181 21.87 -0.33 22.71
CA GLY A 181 22.89 -0.42 23.75
C GLY A 181 22.26 -0.48 25.14
N SER A 182 22.96 -1.11 26.08
CA SER A 182 22.57 -1.14 27.49
C SER A 182 23.09 0.09 28.24
N VAL A 183 22.49 0.39 29.38
CA VAL A 183 22.98 1.41 30.30
C VAL A 183 24.08 0.83 31.20
N ASP A 184 23.88 -0.40 31.66
CA ASP A 184 24.68 -1.09 32.66
C ASP A 184 25.65 -2.14 32.11
N GLY A 185 25.51 -2.51 30.84
CA GLY A 185 26.29 -3.56 30.16
C GLY A 185 25.63 -4.94 30.26
N GLU A 186 24.42 -5.04 30.80
CA GLU A 186 23.67 -6.27 30.85
C GLU A 186 22.78 -6.43 29.61
N ALA A 187 22.76 -7.64 29.07
CA ALA A 187 21.93 -7.97 27.91
C ALA A 187 20.51 -8.37 28.34
N ASN A 188 19.52 -7.91 27.59
CA ASN A 188 18.14 -8.38 27.70
C ASN A 188 17.58 -8.66 26.31
N ALA A 189 17.54 -9.91 25.90
CA ALA A 189 17.09 -10.31 24.57
C ALA A 189 15.60 -10.01 24.35
N ASP A 190 14.77 -10.14 25.36
CA ASP A 190 13.32 -9.88 25.27
C ASP A 190 13.02 -8.39 25.05
N ALA A 191 13.89 -7.51 25.57
CA ALA A 191 13.82 -6.07 25.38
C ALA A 191 14.71 -5.55 24.21
N TYR A 192 15.35 -6.45 23.47
CA TYR A 192 16.33 -6.11 22.42
C TYR A 192 17.49 -5.23 22.92
N ILE A 193 18.01 -5.50 24.13
CA ILE A 193 19.14 -4.80 24.71
C ILE A 193 20.40 -5.66 24.57
N SER A 194 21.43 -5.09 23.96
CA SER A 194 22.75 -5.72 23.79
C SER A 194 23.65 -5.50 25.02
N ARG A 195 24.74 -6.22 25.11
CA ARG A 195 25.79 -5.99 26.15
C ARG A 195 26.58 -4.70 25.92
N THR A 196 26.53 -4.14 24.71
CA THR A 196 27.29 -2.93 24.39
C THR A 196 26.72 -1.75 25.15
N LYS A 197 27.54 -1.05 25.90
CA LYS A 197 27.10 0.13 26.65
C LYS A 197 26.86 1.31 25.73
N LEU A 198 25.82 2.09 26.02
CA LEU A 198 25.53 3.34 25.32
C LEU A 198 26.71 4.31 25.34
N GLU A 199 27.43 4.37 26.49
CA GLU A 199 28.63 5.19 26.64
C GLU A 199 29.74 4.79 25.68
N ASP A 200 29.96 3.49 25.44
CA ASP A 200 30.98 3.01 24.52
C ASP A 200 30.59 3.31 23.06
N LEU A 201 29.32 3.17 22.72
CA LEU A 201 28.81 3.55 21.40
C LEU A 201 29.03 5.04 21.11
N GLN A 202 28.76 5.88 22.13
CA GLN A 202 28.99 7.33 22.02
C GLN A 202 30.47 7.64 21.80
N LYS A 203 31.37 7.06 22.63
CA LYS A 203 32.82 7.26 22.50
C LYS A 203 33.34 6.85 21.12
N VAL A 204 32.87 5.71 20.61
CA VAL A 204 33.26 5.24 19.26
C VAL A 204 32.75 6.21 18.20
N SER A 205 31.52 6.67 18.30
CA SER A 205 30.94 7.62 17.33
C SER A 205 31.72 8.94 17.32
N GLU A 206 32.01 9.50 18.49
CA GLU A 206 32.77 10.73 18.63
C GLU A 206 34.23 10.58 18.10
N PHE A 207 34.88 9.48 18.45
CA PHE A 207 36.24 9.19 17.96
C PHE A 207 36.32 9.08 16.43
N VAL A 208 35.39 8.35 15.83
CA VAL A 208 35.35 8.17 14.37
C VAL A 208 35.05 9.49 13.67
N LYS A 209 34.17 10.31 14.23
CA LYS A 209 33.84 11.64 13.70
C LYS A 209 35.06 12.60 13.80
N GLU A 210 35.72 12.61 14.94
CA GLU A 210 36.88 13.48 15.15
C GLU A 210 38.08 13.07 14.29
N LYS A 211 38.41 11.78 14.24
CA LYS A 211 39.60 11.27 13.58
C LYS A 211 39.46 11.11 12.07
N TYR A 212 38.30 10.75 11.60
CA TYR A 212 38.06 10.40 10.19
C TYR A 212 37.06 11.31 9.49
N GLY A 213 36.43 12.24 10.21
CA GLY A 213 35.36 13.09 9.66
C GLY A 213 34.09 12.32 9.28
N TYR A 214 33.94 11.07 9.72
CA TYR A 214 32.83 10.19 9.37
C TYR A 214 31.73 10.24 10.44
N ASP A 215 30.52 10.58 10.03
CA ASP A 215 29.35 10.52 10.90
C ASP A 215 28.76 9.10 10.87
N THR A 216 28.74 8.43 12.02
CA THR A 216 28.21 7.07 12.14
C THR A 216 26.69 7.00 12.06
N GLY A 217 26.00 8.13 12.02
CA GLY A 217 24.55 8.21 12.08
C GLY A 217 23.99 7.89 13.48
N SER A 218 22.68 7.69 13.54
CA SER A 218 22.00 7.32 14.79
C SER A 218 22.33 5.87 15.18
N TRP A 219 22.75 5.65 16.40
CA TRP A 219 23.05 4.35 17.00
C TRP A 219 22.09 3.96 18.13
N THR A 220 21.15 4.83 18.48
CA THR A 220 20.15 4.59 19.55
C THR A 220 18.75 4.33 19.02
N ASP A 221 18.45 4.86 17.86
CA ASP A 221 17.13 4.77 17.26
C ASP A 221 17.35 4.74 15.73
N TYR A 222 17.05 3.64 15.10
CA TYR A 222 17.23 3.46 13.65
C TYR A 222 15.88 3.55 12.93
N PRO A 223 15.27 4.74 12.83
CA PRO A 223 14.09 4.88 12.03
C PRO A 223 14.50 4.84 10.56
N ALA A 224 14.20 3.76 9.88
CA ALA A 224 14.04 3.86 8.44
C ALA A 224 12.65 4.44 8.20
N THR A 225 12.54 5.49 7.43
CA THR A 225 11.27 6.03 7.00
C THR A 225 11.09 5.65 5.55
N GLU A 226 10.18 4.74 5.28
CA GLU A 226 9.73 4.51 3.92
C GLU A 226 8.74 5.59 3.53
N SER A 227 8.93 6.19 2.38
CA SER A 227 7.97 7.10 1.78
C SER A 227 7.41 6.50 0.49
N ASN A 228 6.13 6.66 0.30
CA ASN A 228 5.43 6.15 -0.86
C ASN A 228 4.60 7.27 -1.49
N MET A 229 4.86 7.54 -2.77
CA MET A 229 4.14 8.52 -3.56
C MET A 229 3.42 7.82 -4.71
N LYS A 230 2.14 8.09 -4.85
CA LYS A 230 1.30 7.57 -5.92
C LYS A 230 0.62 8.71 -6.64
N PHE A 231 0.60 8.61 -7.95
CA PHE A 231 -0.09 9.57 -8.79
C PHE A 231 -0.82 8.83 -9.93
N LEU A 232 -2.08 9.18 -10.13
CA LEU A 232 -2.92 8.70 -11.21
C LEU A 232 -3.50 9.90 -11.96
N ALA A 233 -3.37 9.90 -13.28
CA ALA A 233 -4.10 10.80 -14.16
C ALA A 233 -4.82 9.99 -15.24
N ARG A 234 -6.07 10.31 -15.48
CA ARG A 234 -6.91 9.68 -16.48
C ARG A 234 -7.66 10.73 -17.29
N ILE A 235 -7.72 10.53 -18.59
CA ILE A 235 -8.50 11.34 -19.53
C ILE A 235 -9.37 10.37 -20.34
N ASP A 236 -10.67 10.62 -20.36
CA ASP A 236 -11.65 9.88 -21.15
C ASP A 236 -12.25 10.83 -22.18
N TRP A 237 -12.08 10.51 -23.46
CA TRP A 237 -12.54 11.32 -24.57
C TRP A 237 -13.53 10.55 -25.45
N ASN A 238 -14.78 10.99 -25.46
CA ASN A 238 -15.81 10.56 -26.39
C ASN A 238 -15.67 11.38 -27.67
N ILE A 239 -14.87 10.91 -28.63
CA ILE A 239 -14.58 11.63 -29.89
C ILE A 239 -15.86 11.75 -30.72
N ASN A 240 -16.58 10.63 -30.87
CA ASN A 240 -17.88 10.52 -31.48
C ASN A 240 -18.58 9.23 -30.99
N ASP A 241 -19.76 8.91 -31.52
CA ASP A 241 -20.56 7.76 -31.07
C ASP A 241 -19.84 6.41 -31.27
N ASN A 242 -18.91 6.33 -32.23
CA ASN A 242 -18.19 5.12 -32.59
C ASN A 242 -16.76 5.05 -32.01
N HIS A 243 -16.19 6.19 -31.60
CA HIS A 243 -14.80 6.26 -31.16
C HIS A 243 -14.69 6.88 -29.78
N LYS A 244 -14.10 6.11 -28.86
CA LYS A 244 -13.77 6.54 -27.51
C LYS A 244 -12.30 6.30 -27.25
N LEU A 245 -11.61 7.26 -26.64
CA LEU A 245 -10.22 7.16 -26.23
C LEU A 245 -10.13 7.32 -24.71
N ALA A 246 -9.40 6.43 -24.08
CA ALA A 246 -9.03 6.56 -22.68
C ALA A 246 -7.51 6.54 -22.54
N LEU A 247 -6.95 7.59 -21.97
CA LEU A 247 -5.52 7.70 -21.65
C LEU A 247 -5.34 7.67 -20.14
N ARG A 248 -4.39 6.86 -19.68
CA ARG A 248 -4.08 6.71 -18.26
C ARG A 248 -2.58 6.81 -18.02
N TYR A 249 -2.22 7.47 -16.95
CA TYR A 249 -0.85 7.55 -16.46
C TYR A 249 -0.83 7.22 -14.97
N ASN A 250 -0.07 6.20 -14.62
CA ASN A 250 0.18 5.79 -13.23
C ASN A 250 1.65 5.97 -12.90
N TYR A 251 1.92 6.56 -11.78
CA TYR A 251 3.25 6.71 -11.23
C TYR A 251 3.25 6.28 -9.76
N THR A 252 4.20 5.43 -9.40
CA THR A 252 4.39 4.97 -8.02
C THR A 252 5.88 5.01 -7.72
N LEU A 253 6.24 5.70 -6.66
CA LEU A 253 7.60 5.80 -6.14
C LEU A 253 7.62 5.33 -4.69
N ASN A 254 8.53 4.42 -4.38
CA ASN A 254 8.82 3.95 -3.03
C ASN A 254 10.29 4.27 -2.72
N GLN A 255 10.56 4.93 -1.59
CA GLN A 255 11.89 5.33 -1.14
C GLN A 255 12.13 4.91 0.30
#